data_83ed3cb466b1ce55b0d73a08a3cfab97
#
_entry.id   83ed3cb466b1ce55b0d73a08a3cfab97
#
_cell.length_a   1.000
_cell.length_b   1.000
_cell.length_c   1.000
_cell.angle_alpha   90.00
_cell.angle_beta   90.00
_cell.angle_gamma   90.00
#
_symmetry.space_group_name_H-M   'P 1'
#
loop_
_entity.id
_entity.type
_entity.pdbx_description
1 polymer ?
#
loop_
_entity_poly.entity_id
_entity_poly.type
_entity_poly.pdbx_seq_one_letter_code
_entity_poly.pdbx_strand_id
1 'polypeptide(L)'
;YSYYAGAAFGNFQAMLADIPATLGETIPDFHNMEFRLKQLREAVAANAAGRVAEVQYYLDEIEKRADEMCKAERLYREGKLPKRVCHCDTKVNNMMFDEDGKVLCVIDLDTVMPSFIFSDYGDFLRTGANTGDEDDKNLDNVNFNMEIFKAFTKGYLEGAGSFLTPIEIENLPYAAALFPYMQCVRFLADYINGDTYYKIKYPEHNLVRTKAQFKLLQSVEEHTPEMEAYIKECLG
;
A
#
# COMPACT_ATOMS: atom_id res chain seq x y z
N TYR A 1 11.84 8.19 14.01
CA TYR A 1 11.51 6.83 13.56
C TYR A 1 11.14 6.78 12.07
N SER A 2 10.15 7.57 11.62
CA SER A 2 9.63 7.52 10.25
C SER A 2 10.66 7.89 9.19
N TYR A 3 11.51 8.87 9.46
CA TYR A 3 12.62 9.23 8.59
C TYR A 3 13.59 8.06 8.42
N TYR A 4 14.00 7.43 9.50
CA TYR A 4 14.91 6.28 9.47
C TYR A 4 14.28 5.06 8.80
N ALA A 5 12.97 4.87 8.97
CA ALA A 5 12.21 3.83 8.27
C ALA A 5 12.26 4.05 6.75
N GLY A 6 12.02 5.28 6.30
CA GLY A 6 12.11 5.64 4.89
C GLY A 6 13.50 5.40 4.32
N ALA A 7 14.53 5.88 5.00
CA ALA A 7 15.91 5.68 4.59
C ALA A 7 16.28 4.19 4.52
N ALA A 8 15.83 3.38 5.49
CA ALA A 8 16.11 1.94 5.52
C ALA A 8 15.47 1.20 4.34
N PHE A 9 14.21 1.46 4.02
CA PHE A 9 13.57 0.82 2.86
C PHE A 9 14.12 1.33 1.54
N GLY A 10 14.43 2.62 1.45
CA GLY A 10 15.12 3.17 0.27
C GLY A 10 16.48 2.52 0.05
N ASN A 11 17.28 2.38 1.08
CA ASN A 11 18.56 1.69 1.03
C ASN A 11 18.42 0.19 0.75
N PHE A 12 17.42 -0.47 1.31
CA PHE A 12 17.12 -1.87 1.03
C PHE A 12 16.87 -2.08 -0.47
N GLN A 13 16.02 -1.26 -1.07
CA GLN A 13 15.76 -1.32 -2.51
C GLN A 13 17.01 -0.98 -3.33
N ALA A 14 17.79 0.01 -2.91
CA ALA A 14 19.04 0.38 -3.60
C ALA A 14 20.05 -0.76 -3.62
N MET A 15 20.21 -1.48 -2.52
CA MET A 15 21.12 -2.64 -2.44
C MET A 15 20.70 -3.77 -3.38
N LEU A 16 19.40 -3.91 -3.65
CA LEU A 16 18.85 -4.99 -4.47
C LEU A 16 18.57 -4.54 -5.93
N ALA A 17 18.77 -3.27 -6.26
CA ALA A 17 18.47 -2.72 -7.59
C ALA A 17 19.26 -3.41 -8.71
N ASP A 18 20.51 -3.81 -8.45
CA ASP A 18 21.43 -4.37 -9.42
C ASP A 18 21.81 -5.82 -9.14
N ILE A 19 20.98 -6.58 -8.42
CA ILE A 19 21.29 -7.99 -8.16
C ILE A 19 21.29 -8.77 -9.49
N PRO A 20 22.29 -9.66 -9.68
CA PRO A 20 22.43 -10.39 -10.94
C PRO A 20 21.43 -11.54 -11.10
N ALA A 21 20.64 -11.86 -10.07
CA ALA A 21 19.69 -12.95 -10.09
C ALA A 21 18.28 -12.46 -10.41
N THR A 22 17.52 -13.24 -11.20
CA THR A 22 16.10 -13.04 -11.39
C THR A 22 15.36 -13.77 -10.28
N LEU A 23 14.62 -13.02 -9.45
CA LEU A 23 13.78 -13.59 -8.41
C LEU A 23 12.38 -13.87 -8.97
N GLY A 24 11.80 -15.00 -8.56
CA GLY A 24 10.40 -15.31 -8.84
C GLY A 24 9.47 -14.64 -7.82
N GLU A 25 8.20 -14.58 -8.16
CA GLU A 25 7.16 -14.14 -7.22
C GLU A 25 6.92 -15.24 -6.18
N THR A 26 7.16 -14.96 -4.90
CA THR A 26 6.88 -15.88 -3.79
C THR A 26 5.39 -16.07 -3.59
N ILE A 27 4.61 -15.02 -3.78
CA ILE A 27 3.14 -15.03 -3.81
C ILE A 27 2.73 -14.40 -5.14
N PRO A 28 2.27 -15.20 -6.14
CA PRO A 28 1.87 -14.66 -7.45
C PRO A 28 0.77 -13.60 -7.32
N ASP A 29 0.89 -12.53 -8.08
CA ASP A 29 -0.07 -11.42 -8.14
C ASP A 29 -0.35 -10.74 -6.80
N PHE A 30 0.59 -10.82 -5.84
CA PHE A 30 0.40 -10.32 -4.47
C PHE A 30 -0.06 -8.87 -4.42
N HIS A 31 0.61 -7.97 -5.15
CA HIS A 31 0.26 -6.56 -5.25
C HIS A 31 -0.20 -6.15 -6.66
N ASN A 32 -0.76 -7.07 -7.41
CA ASN A 32 -1.36 -6.77 -8.71
C ASN A 32 -2.80 -6.29 -8.53
N MET A 33 -3.03 -4.98 -8.73
CA MET A 33 -4.35 -4.38 -8.48
C MET A 33 -5.43 -4.88 -9.45
N GLU A 34 -5.08 -5.14 -10.71
CA GLU A 34 -6.01 -5.70 -11.69
C GLU A 34 -6.50 -7.09 -11.25
N PHE A 35 -5.60 -7.90 -10.73
CA PHE A 35 -5.93 -9.22 -10.19
C PHE A 35 -6.84 -9.12 -8.95
N ARG A 36 -6.56 -8.19 -8.05
CA ARG A 36 -7.37 -7.98 -6.85
C ARG A 36 -8.78 -7.50 -7.17
N LEU A 37 -8.93 -6.61 -8.15
CA LEU A 37 -10.24 -6.20 -8.65
C LEU A 37 -11.00 -7.33 -9.32
N LYS A 38 -10.31 -8.17 -10.08
CA LYS A 38 -10.91 -9.37 -10.69
C LYS A 38 -11.46 -10.29 -9.60
N GLN A 39 -10.70 -10.54 -8.53
CA GLN A 39 -11.16 -11.34 -7.40
C GLN A 39 -12.40 -10.74 -6.74
N LEU A 40 -12.45 -9.41 -6.56
CA LEU A 40 -13.63 -8.74 -6.00
C LEU A 40 -14.85 -8.93 -6.91
N ARG A 41 -14.69 -8.72 -8.21
CA ARG A 41 -15.78 -8.85 -9.18
C ARG A 41 -16.31 -10.30 -9.26
N GLU A 42 -15.43 -11.28 -9.17
CA GLU A 42 -15.80 -12.69 -9.07
C GLU A 42 -16.58 -12.98 -7.77
N ALA A 43 -16.13 -12.41 -6.64
CA ALA A 43 -16.84 -12.53 -5.36
C ALA A 43 -18.25 -11.93 -5.43
N VAL A 44 -18.39 -10.76 -6.04
CA VAL A 44 -19.69 -10.09 -6.26
C VAL A 44 -20.62 -10.94 -7.12
N ALA A 45 -20.11 -11.49 -8.23
CA ALA A 45 -20.91 -12.34 -9.12
C ALA A 45 -21.38 -13.62 -8.44
N ALA A 46 -20.53 -14.24 -7.62
CA ALA A 46 -20.88 -15.45 -6.87
C ALA A 46 -21.82 -15.17 -5.70
N ASN A 47 -21.66 -14.01 -5.02
CA ASN A 47 -22.48 -13.61 -3.86
C ASN A 47 -22.70 -14.75 -2.86
N ALA A 48 -21.64 -15.49 -2.54
CA ALA A 48 -21.72 -16.75 -1.80
C ALA A 48 -22.34 -16.62 -0.41
N ALA A 49 -22.09 -15.51 0.28
CA ALA A 49 -22.62 -15.23 1.61
C ALA A 49 -23.89 -14.35 1.60
N GLY A 50 -24.37 -13.92 0.42
CA GLY A 50 -25.56 -13.07 0.30
C GLY A 50 -25.35 -11.63 0.81
N ARG A 51 -24.11 -11.14 0.84
CA ARG A 51 -23.74 -9.85 1.47
C ARG A 51 -23.56 -8.69 0.48
N VAL A 52 -23.70 -8.93 -0.83
CA VAL A 52 -23.41 -7.91 -1.86
C VAL A 52 -24.29 -6.68 -1.73
N ALA A 53 -25.59 -6.86 -1.49
CA ALA A 53 -26.53 -5.74 -1.41
C ALA A 53 -26.21 -4.75 -0.28
N GLU A 54 -25.70 -5.23 0.85
CA GLU A 54 -25.40 -4.38 2.01
C GLU A 54 -24.13 -3.53 1.84
N VAL A 55 -23.27 -3.86 0.89
CA VAL A 55 -21.98 -3.19 0.65
C VAL A 55 -21.93 -2.44 -0.68
N GLN A 56 -23.08 -2.22 -1.32
CA GLN A 56 -23.14 -1.60 -2.66
C GLN A 56 -22.47 -0.23 -2.69
N TYR A 57 -22.58 0.56 -1.65
CA TYR A 57 -21.89 1.87 -1.57
C TYR A 57 -20.36 1.72 -1.77
N TYR A 58 -19.75 0.76 -1.08
CA TYR A 58 -18.31 0.54 -1.20
C TYR A 58 -17.91 -0.02 -2.56
N LEU A 59 -18.75 -0.89 -3.12
CA LEU A 59 -18.53 -1.41 -4.49
C LEU A 59 -18.55 -0.28 -5.53
N ASP A 60 -19.51 0.63 -5.42
CA ASP A 60 -19.61 1.78 -6.32
C ASP A 60 -18.41 2.71 -6.17
N GLU A 61 -18.00 3.00 -4.96
CA GLU A 61 -16.82 3.86 -4.68
C GLU A 61 -15.51 3.23 -5.16
N ILE A 62 -15.38 1.91 -5.05
CA ILE A 62 -14.25 1.15 -5.60
C ILE A 62 -14.23 1.24 -7.12
N GLU A 63 -15.36 1.01 -7.79
CA GLU A 63 -15.42 1.04 -9.26
C GLU A 63 -15.13 2.44 -9.83
N LYS A 64 -15.54 3.51 -9.15
CA LYS A 64 -15.18 4.88 -9.55
C LYS A 64 -13.67 5.12 -9.65
N ARG A 65 -12.89 4.43 -8.84
CA ARG A 65 -11.44 4.58 -8.73
C ARG A 65 -10.65 3.50 -9.46
N ALA A 66 -11.32 2.48 -9.99
CA ALA A 66 -10.68 1.27 -10.51
C ALA A 66 -9.69 1.56 -11.64
N ASP A 67 -10.05 2.40 -12.59
CA ASP A 67 -9.20 2.73 -13.73
C ASP A 67 -7.90 3.41 -13.29
N GLU A 68 -8.00 4.45 -12.45
CA GLU A 68 -6.82 5.17 -11.93
C GLU A 68 -5.96 4.25 -11.06
N MET A 69 -6.57 3.40 -10.24
CA MET A 69 -5.83 2.51 -9.34
C MET A 69 -5.11 1.37 -10.05
N CYS A 70 -5.48 1.04 -11.27
CA CYS A 70 -4.77 0.08 -12.12
C CYS A 70 -3.62 0.69 -12.94
N LYS A 71 -3.30 1.95 -12.72
CA LYS A 71 -2.29 2.68 -13.49
C LYS A 71 -0.93 2.00 -13.50
N ALA A 72 -0.48 1.45 -12.38
CA ALA A 72 0.82 0.80 -12.27
C ALA A 72 0.97 -0.37 -13.26
N GLU A 73 -0.01 -1.23 -13.36
CA GLU A 73 0.02 -2.36 -14.29
C GLU A 73 0.00 -1.91 -15.76
N ARG A 74 -0.76 -0.85 -16.08
CA ARG A 74 -0.73 -0.26 -17.44
C ARG A 74 0.63 0.31 -17.79
N LEU A 75 1.23 1.08 -16.91
CA LEU A 75 2.56 1.66 -17.11
C LEU A 75 3.63 0.59 -17.28
N TYR A 76 3.50 -0.52 -16.56
CA TYR A 76 4.40 -1.66 -16.73
C TYR A 76 4.28 -2.29 -18.12
N ARG A 77 3.07 -2.56 -18.58
CA ARG A 77 2.84 -3.09 -19.93
C ARG A 77 3.35 -2.17 -21.04
N GLU A 78 3.29 -0.86 -20.81
CA GLU A 78 3.81 0.15 -21.74
C GLU A 78 5.32 0.33 -21.68
N GLY A 79 6.02 -0.40 -20.79
CA GLY A 79 7.45 -0.30 -20.60
C GLY A 79 7.91 0.98 -19.88
N LYS A 80 6.99 1.70 -19.22
CA LYS A 80 7.26 2.98 -18.55
C LYS A 80 7.59 2.83 -17.07
N LEU A 81 7.15 1.74 -16.43
CA LEU A 81 7.35 1.48 -15.02
C LEU A 81 8.08 0.14 -14.84
N PRO A 82 9.29 0.12 -14.25
CA PRO A 82 10.01 -1.11 -14.02
C PRO A 82 9.49 -1.86 -12.79
N LYS A 83 9.66 -3.18 -12.78
CA LYS A 83 9.61 -3.96 -11.54
C LYS A 83 10.99 -4.02 -10.92
N ARG A 84 11.04 -3.90 -9.60
CA ARG A 84 12.26 -3.96 -8.79
C ARG A 84 12.06 -4.96 -7.66
N VAL A 85 13.14 -5.43 -7.07
CA VAL A 85 13.05 -6.28 -5.89
C VAL A 85 12.58 -5.43 -4.70
N CYS A 86 11.43 -5.80 -4.14
CA CYS A 86 10.80 -5.12 -3.02
C CYS A 86 10.63 -6.09 -1.84
N HIS A 87 10.51 -5.54 -0.65
CA HIS A 87 10.20 -6.30 0.56
C HIS A 87 8.76 -6.83 0.54
N CYS A 88 7.83 -6.00 0.10
CA CYS A 88 6.39 -6.28 -0.06
C CYS A 88 5.59 -6.47 1.24
N ASP A 89 6.20 -6.29 2.41
CA ASP A 89 5.50 -6.29 3.70
C ASP A 89 6.19 -5.30 4.66
N THR A 90 6.10 -4.01 4.34
CA THR A 90 6.86 -2.94 4.98
C THR A 90 6.17 -2.32 6.20
N LYS A 91 5.31 -3.07 6.87
CA LYS A 91 4.74 -2.60 8.13
C LYS A 91 5.82 -2.38 9.18
N VAL A 92 5.55 -1.46 10.11
CA VAL A 92 6.52 -1.08 11.17
C VAL A 92 7.02 -2.27 11.97
N ASN A 93 6.17 -3.28 12.17
CA ASN A 93 6.51 -4.50 12.92
C ASN A 93 7.65 -5.32 12.28
N ASN A 94 7.94 -5.10 11.00
CA ASN A 94 9.02 -5.77 10.28
C ASN A 94 10.33 -4.99 10.29
N MET A 95 10.46 -4.02 11.18
CA MET A 95 11.68 -3.25 11.41
C MET A 95 12.08 -3.32 12.88
N MET A 96 13.36 -3.45 13.12
CA MET A 96 13.94 -3.30 14.46
C MET A 96 14.61 -1.95 14.59
N PHE A 97 14.36 -1.26 15.70
CA PHE A 97 14.91 0.04 15.99
C PHE A 97 15.81 -0.02 17.23
N ASP A 98 16.81 0.81 17.28
CA ASP A 98 17.60 1.06 18.49
C ASP A 98 16.89 2.07 19.40
N GLU A 99 17.53 2.39 20.55
CA GLU A 99 16.99 3.32 21.54
C GLU A 99 16.85 4.74 21.00
N ASP A 100 17.65 5.11 20.01
CA ASP A 100 17.60 6.42 19.33
C ASP A 100 16.58 6.46 18.17
N GLY A 101 15.90 5.34 17.90
CA GLY A 101 14.93 5.22 16.83
C GLY A 101 15.52 5.01 15.44
N LYS A 102 16.81 4.66 15.37
CA LYS A 102 17.44 4.27 14.11
C LYS A 102 17.13 2.81 13.81
N VAL A 103 16.98 2.49 12.52
CA VAL A 103 16.73 1.11 12.09
C VAL A 103 17.99 0.28 12.23
N LEU A 104 17.89 -0.80 13.01
CA LEU A 104 18.94 -1.81 13.14
C LEU A 104 18.91 -2.78 11.96
N CYS A 105 17.72 -3.28 11.64
CA CYS A 105 17.55 -4.18 10.49
C CYS A 105 16.07 -4.26 10.08
N VAL A 106 15.86 -4.71 8.84
CA VAL A 106 14.56 -5.12 8.30
C VAL A 106 14.48 -6.63 8.43
N ILE A 107 13.35 -7.14 8.89
CA ILE A 107 13.11 -8.57 9.14
C ILE A 107 11.91 -9.07 8.31
N ASP A 108 11.65 -10.38 8.35
CA ASP A 108 10.56 -11.05 7.64
C ASP A 108 10.67 -10.90 6.12
N LEU A 109 11.68 -11.56 5.57
CA LEU A 109 12.02 -11.48 4.14
C LEU A 109 11.22 -12.47 3.26
N ASP A 110 10.21 -13.12 3.81
CA ASP A 110 9.44 -14.16 3.10
C ASP A 110 8.66 -13.62 1.89
N THR A 111 8.38 -12.31 1.87
CA THR A 111 7.65 -11.64 0.81
C THR A 111 8.55 -10.87 -0.17
N VAL A 112 9.88 -11.01 -0.06
CA VAL A 112 10.80 -10.35 -0.98
C VAL A 112 10.64 -10.91 -2.38
N MET A 113 10.21 -10.07 -3.32
CA MET A 113 9.91 -10.46 -4.70
C MET A 113 9.95 -9.26 -5.64
N PRO A 114 9.99 -9.48 -6.96
CA PRO A 114 9.80 -8.39 -7.92
C PRO A 114 8.41 -7.75 -7.77
N SER A 115 8.37 -6.44 -7.64
CA SER A 115 7.16 -5.64 -7.58
C SER A 115 7.48 -4.20 -8.01
N PHE A 116 6.47 -3.33 -8.02
CA PHE A 116 6.73 -1.90 -8.16
C PHE A 116 7.23 -1.34 -6.82
N ILE A 117 8.05 -0.31 -6.86
CA ILE A 117 8.55 0.33 -5.62
C ILE A 117 7.42 0.83 -4.74
N PHE A 118 6.25 1.01 -5.32
CA PHE A 118 5.03 1.41 -4.62
C PHE A 118 4.62 0.43 -3.51
N SER A 119 4.96 -0.86 -3.64
CA SER A 119 4.69 -1.86 -2.63
C SER A 119 5.30 -1.50 -1.28
N ASP A 120 6.58 -1.14 -1.28
CA ASP A 120 7.28 -0.80 -0.03
C ASP A 120 6.90 0.58 0.49
N TYR A 121 6.84 1.55 -0.41
CA TYR A 121 6.50 2.93 -0.06
C TYR A 121 5.04 3.06 0.40
N GLY A 122 4.11 2.51 -0.38
CA GLY A 122 2.68 2.64 -0.11
C GLY A 122 2.22 1.84 1.10
N ASP A 123 2.71 0.62 1.28
CA ASP A 123 2.28 -0.22 2.40
C ASP A 123 2.79 0.30 3.75
N PHE A 124 4.00 0.85 3.81
CA PHE A 124 4.45 1.51 5.02
C PHE A 124 3.52 2.66 5.40
N LEU A 125 3.19 3.54 4.45
CA LEU A 125 2.32 4.70 4.72
C LEU A 125 0.92 4.27 5.12
N ARG A 126 0.39 3.21 4.53
CA ARG A 126 -0.92 2.66 4.90
C ARG A 126 -1.00 2.31 6.39
N THR A 127 0.04 1.76 6.95
CA THR A 127 0.07 1.36 8.37
C THR A 127 0.71 2.42 9.26
N GLY A 128 1.84 2.97 8.85
CA GLY A 128 2.65 3.89 9.65
C GLY A 128 2.08 5.32 9.71
N ALA A 129 1.41 5.78 8.65
CA ALA A 129 0.83 7.12 8.60
C ALA A 129 -0.68 7.15 8.89
N ASN A 130 -1.29 6.03 9.25
CA ASN A 130 -2.67 6.00 9.73
C ASN A 130 -2.69 6.37 11.22
N THR A 131 -3.48 7.36 11.59
CA THR A 131 -3.64 7.77 13.00
C THR A 131 -4.52 6.81 13.80
N GLY A 132 -5.34 5.99 13.13
CA GLY A 132 -6.14 4.92 13.72
C GLY A 132 -5.56 3.54 13.42
N ASP A 133 -6.24 2.52 13.90
CA ASP A 133 -5.91 1.14 13.61
C ASP A 133 -6.48 0.69 12.24
N GLU A 134 -5.93 -0.39 11.70
CA GLU A 134 -6.40 -0.99 10.45
C GLU A 134 -7.89 -1.40 10.53
N ASP A 135 -8.35 -1.75 11.71
CA ASP A 135 -9.71 -2.17 12.01
C ASP A 135 -10.41 -1.25 13.01
N ASP A 136 -10.08 0.03 13.00
CA ASP A 136 -10.67 1.00 13.92
C ASP A 136 -12.16 1.19 13.63
N LYS A 137 -13.01 0.90 14.64
CA LYS A 137 -14.45 1.08 14.55
C LYS A 137 -14.87 2.54 14.53
N ASN A 138 -14.06 3.41 15.14
CA ASN A 138 -14.31 4.85 15.15
C ASN A 138 -13.57 5.49 13.98
N LEU A 139 -14.29 5.76 12.89
CA LEU A 139 -13.70 6.33 11.68
C LEU A 139 -13.13 7.74 11.88
N ASP A 140 -13.54 8.46 12.90
CA ASP A 140 -12.95 9.77 13.23
C ASP A 140 -11.47 9.66 13.64
N ASN A 141 -11.04 8.50 14.13
CA ASN A 141 -9.64 8.23 14.46
C ASN A 141 -8.78 7.98 13.22
N VAL A 142 -9.38 7.62 12.10
CA VAL A 142 -8.68 7.19 10.89
C VAL A 142 -8.42 8.40 9.99
N ASN A 143 -7.17 8.87 10.01
CA ASN A 143 -6.71 9.99 9.20
C ASN A 143 -5.29 9.74 8.73
N PHE A 144 -4.92 10.36 7.60
CA PHE A 144 -3.56 10.30 7.09
C PHE A 144 -2.68 11.34 7.77
N ASN A 145 -1.58 10.90 8.38
CA ASN A 145 -0.67 11.77 9.13
C ASN A 145 0.41 12.32 8.19
N MET A 146 0.28 13.61 7.84
CA MET A 146 1.22 14.29 6.94
C MET A 146 2.61 14.48 7.53
N GLU A 147 2.76 14.60 8.84
CA GLU A 147 4.09 14.69 9.47
C GLU A 147 4.87 13.40 9.27
N ILE A 148 4.21 12.25 9.45
CA ILE A 148 4.83 10.93 9.19
C ILE A 148 5.11 10.77 7.70
N PHE A 149 4.19 11.18 6.83
CA PHE A 149 4.40 11.16 5.38
C PHE A 149 5.67 11.94 4.99
N LYS A 150 5.80 13.17 5.48
CA LYS A 150 6.95 14.03 5.17
C LYS A 150 8.27 13.42 5.62
N ALA A 151 8.33 12.94 6.86
CA ALA A 151 9.53 12.35 7.41
C ALA A 151 9.91 11.06 6.66
N PHE A 152 8.96 10.17 6.44
CA PHE A 152 9.19 8.93 5.70
C PHE A 152 9.63 9.19 4.25
N THR A 153 8.94 10.07 3.55
CA THR A 153 9.24 10.40 2.16
C THR A 153 10.62 11.01 2.00
N LYS A 154 11.01 11.91 2.90
CA LYS A 154 12.36 12.49 2.89
C LYS A 154 13.43 11.39 3.02
N GLY A 155 13.29 10.51 3.99
CA GLY A 155 14.22 9.41 4.20
C GLY A 155 14.24 8.43 3.03
N TYR A 156 13.08 8.10 2.48
CA TYR A 156 12.96 7.20 1.35
C TYR A 156 13.65 7.77 0.10
N LEU A 157 13.43 9.04 -0.24
CA LEU A 157 14.07 9.69 -1.39
C LEU A 157 15.58 9.81 -1.22
N GLU A 158 16.07 10.05 -0.01
CA GLU A 158 17.51 10.05 0.27
C GLU A 158 18.13 8.67 0.06
N GLY A 159 17.45 7.59 0.44
CA GLY A 159 17.92 6.22 0.28
C GLY A 159 17.76 5.67 -1.14
N ALA A 160 16.68 6.01 -1.82
CA ALA A 160 16.27 5.42 -3.10
C ALA A 160 16.45 6.37 -4.29
N GLY A 161 16.64 7.67 -4.07
CA GLY A 161 16.63 8.68 -5.14
C GLY A 161 17.65 8.44 -6.25
N SER A 162 18.75 7.74 -5.97
CA SER A 162 19.79 7.47 -6.96
C SER A 162 19.36 6.54 -8.09
N PHE A 163 18.37 5.66 -7.86
CA PHE A 163 17.91 4.72 -8.89
C PHE A 163 16.48 4.97 -9.38
N LEU A 164 15.66 5.73 -8.64
CA LEU A 164 14.28 6.00 -9.02
C LEU A 164 14.16 6.78 -10.31
N THR A 165 13.24 6.38 -11.18
CA THR A 165 12.90 7.12 -12.39
C THR A 165 11.92 8.27 -12.09
N PRO A 166 11.81 9.29 -12.97
CA PRO A 166 10.84 10.36 -12.81
C PRO A 166 9.39 9.87 -12.66
N ILE A 167 8.99 8.84 -13.42
CA ILE A 167 7.65 8.25 -13.33
C ILE A 167 7.41 7.61 -11.97
N GLU A 168 8.39 6.92 -11.41
CA GLU A 168 8.29 6.37 -10.06
C GLU A 168 8.07 7.47 -9.03
N ILE A 169 8.84 8.55 -9.09
CA ILE A 169 8.75 9.66 -8.15
C ILE A 169 7.41 10.41 -8.29
N GLU A 170 6.97 10.70 -9.51
CA GLU A 170 5.69 11.38 -9.77
C GLU A 170 4.50 10.60 -9.21
N ASN A 171 4.58 9.29 -9.14
CA ASN A 171 3.51 8.41 -8.71
C ASN A 171 3.61 7.97 -7.24
N LEU A 172 4.48 8.58 -6.43
CA LEU A 172 4.52 8.29 -5.00
C LEU A 172 3.20 8.65 -4.29
N PRO A 173 2.52 9.78 -4.57
CA PRO A 173 1.18 10.03 -4.01
C PRO A 173 0.15 8.97 -4.45
N TYR A 174 0.22 8.52 -5.68
CA TYR A 174 -0.59 7.39 -6.17
C TYR A 174 -0.36 6.14 -5.34
N ALA A 175 0.88 5.82 -5.00
CA ALA A 175 1.21 4.66 -4.15
C ALA A 175 0.60 4.77 -2.76
N ALA A 176 0.59 5.98 -2.18
CA ALA A 176 -0.04 6.22 -0.88
C ALA A 176 -1.56 5.97 -0.90
N ALA A 177 -2.22 6.21 -2.02
CA ALA A 177 -3.64 5.91 -2.22
C ALA A 177 -3.88 4.43 -2.60
N LEU A 178 -2.99 3.85 -3.41
CA LEU A 178 -3.14 2.49 -3.94
C LEU A 178 -3.24 1.44 -2.82
N PHE A 179 -2.42 1.53 -1.79
CA PHE A 179 -2.36 0.48 -0.77
C PHE A 179 -3.57 0.47 0.17
N PRO A 180 -4.10 1.59 0.67
CA PRO A 180 -5.40 1.59 1.32
C PRO A 180 -6.52 1.08 0.42
N TYR A 181 -6.52 1.47 -0.85
CA TYR A 181 -7.50 0.99 -1.84
C TYR A 181 -7.41 -0.51 -2.03
N MET A 182 -6.21 -1.03 -2.29
CA MET A 182 -5.99 -2.47 -2.49
C MET A 182 -6.42 -3.29 -1.28
N GLN A 183 -6.08 -2.84 -0.08
CA GLN A 183 -6.43 -3.54 1.14
C GLN A 183 -7.95 -3.46 1.42
N CYS A 184 -8.58 -2.33 1.13
CA CYS A 184 -10.03 -2.19 1.14
C CYS A 184 -10.70 -3.22 0.22
N VAL A 185 -10.22 -3.33 -1.01
CA VAL A 185 -10.72 -4.32 -2.00
C VAL A 185 -10.56 -5.75 -1.48
N ARG A 186 -9.42 -6.08 -0.90
CA ARG A 186 -9.14 -7.41 -0.37
C ARG A 186 -10.02 -7.78 0.82
N PHE A 187 -10.18 -6.87 1.78
CA PHE A 187 -11.06 -7.09 2.93
C PHE A 187 -12.53 -7.22 2.50
N LEU A 188 -12.96 -6.39 1.56
CA LEU A 188 -14.33 -6.44 1.05
C LEU A 188 -14.60 -7.73 0.29
N ALA A 189 -13.67 -8.18 -0.57
CA ALA A 189 -13.80 -9.45 -1.28
C ALA A 189 -13.93 -10.62 -0.31
N ASP A 190 -13.13 -10.64 0.74
CA ASP A 190 -13.20 -11.70 1.76
C ASP A 190 -14.53 -11.64 2.54
N TYR A 191 -15.01 -10.46 2.90
CA TYR A 191 -16.31 -10.29 3.53
C TYR A 191 -17.44 -10.84 2.65
N ILE A 192 -17.45 -10.52 1.37
CA ILE A 192 -18.44 -11.00 0.40
C ILE A 192 -18.36 -12.52 0.23
N ASN A 193 -17.16 -13.10 0.29
CA ASN A 193 -16.94 -14.54 0.20
C ASN A 193 -17.25 -15.31 1.49
N GLY A 194 -17.59 -14.62 2.58
CA GLY A 194 -17.94 -15.25 3.86
C GLY A 194 -16.77 -15.43 4.83
N ASP A 195 -15.76 -14.56 4.75
CA ASP A 195 -14.63 -14.52 5.70
C ASP A 195 -13.74 -15.78 5.67
N THR A 196 -13.34 -16.21 4.48
CA THR A 196 -12.61 -17.46 4.27
C THR A 196 -11.09 -17.31 4.29
N TYR A 197 -10.56 -16.11 4.16
CA TYR A 197 -9.13 -15.86 4.03
C TYR A 197 -8.51 -15.28 5.30
N TYR A 198 -9.01 -14.13 5.77
CA TYR A 198 -8.48 -13.46 6.96
C TYR A 198 -9.09 -14.02 8.25
N LYS A 199 -8.27 -14.11 9.30
CA LYS A 199 -8.79 -14.40 10.64
C LYS A 199 -9.64 -13.25 11.13
N ILE A 200 -10.86 -13.56 11.59
CA ILE A 200 -11.77 -12.58 12.15
C ILE A 200 -12.01 -12.87 13.64
N LYS A 201 -12.26 -11.82 14.41
CA LYS A 201 -12.57 -11.87 15.84
C LYS A 201 -14.07 -11.77 16.11
N TYR A 202 -14.83 -11.28 15.13
CA TYR A 202 -16.28 -11.10 15.19
C TYR A 202 -16.84 -11.05 13.75
N PRO A 203 -18.17 -11.27 13.55
CA PRO A 203 -18.75 -11.47 12.20
C PRO A 203 -18.51 -10.32 11.21
N GLU A 204 -18.51 -9.06 11.67
CA GLU A 204 -18.36 -7.88 10.81
C GLU A 204 -16.90 -7.40 10.70
N HIS A 205 -15.93 -8.16 11.20
CA HIS A 205 -14.54 -7.69 11.29
C HIS A 205 -13.95 -7.23 9.94
N ASN A 206 -14.16 -8.00 8.88
CA ASN A 206 -13.69 -7.62 7.55
C ASN A 206 -14.45 -6.41 6.98
N LEU A 207 -15.71 -6.21 7.33
CA LEU A 207 -16.45 -5.00 6.97
C LEU A 207 -15.91 -3.78 7.70
N VAL A 208 -15.60 -3.90 8.99
CA VAL A 208 -14.96 -2.83 9.78
C VAL A 208 -13.60 -2.46 9.18
N ARG A 209 -12.79 -3.44 8.81
CA ARG A 209 -11.51 -3.25 8.12
C ARG A 209 -11.69 -2.52 6.78
N THR A 210 -12.69 -2.91 6.00
CA THR A 210 -13.03 -2.27 4.72
C THR A 210 -13.35 -0.78 4.93
N LYS A 211 -14.20 -0.47 5.91
CA LYS A 211 -14.59 0.91 6.23
C LYS A 211 -13.40 1.75 6.68
N ALA A 212 -12.54 1.19 7.53
CA ALA A 212 -11.35 1.88 8.03
C ALA A 212 -10.36 2.18 6.89
N GLN A 213 -10.09 1.21 6.02
CA GLN A 213 -9.20 1.41 4.87
C GLN A 213 -9.79 2.40 3.85
N PHE A 214 -11.10 2.37 3.63
CA PHE A 214 -11.75 3.34 2.75
C PHE A 214 -11.67 4.77 3.31
N LYS A 215 -11.86 4.93 4.62
CA LYS A 215 -11.70 6.23 5.28
C LYS A 215 -10.25 6.75 5.16
N LEU A 216 -9.28 5.87 5.33
CA LEU A 216 -7.87 6.22 5.14
C LEU A 216 -7.60 6.66 3.69
N LEU A 217 -8.14 5.94 2.71
CA LEU A 217 -8.05 6.31 1.30
C LEU A 217 -8.60 7.71 1.04
N GLN A 218 -9.77 8.03 1.58
CA GLN A 218 -10.36 9.37 1.43
C GLN A 218 -9.45 10.45 2.03
N SER A 219 -8.86 10.20 3.19
CA SER A 219 -7.92 11.12 3.83
C SER A 219 -6.66 11.32 2.98
N VAL A 220 -6.11 10.25 2.39
CA VAL A 220 -5.00 10.35 1.44
C VAL A 220 -5.37 11.21 0.24
N GLU A 221 -6.55 11.01 -0.33
CA GLU A 221 -7.03 11.79 -1.48
C GLU A 221 -7.12 13.29 -1.17
N GLU A 222 -7.60 13.63 0.03
CA GLU A 222 -7.67 15.03 0.50
C GLU A 222 -6.28 15.67 0.63
N HIS A 223 -5.26 14.91 0.97
CA HIS A 223 -3.89 15.40 1.15
C HIS A 223 -3.00 15.28 -0.09
N THR A 224 -3.51 14.74 -1.19
CA THR A 224 -2.72 14.51 -2.41
C THR A 224 -2.01 15.79 -2.93
N PRO A 225 -2.66 16.96 -3.00
CA PRO A 225 -1.98 18.19 -3.44
C PRO A 225 -0.80 18.57 -2.53
N GLU A 226 -0.95 18.42 -1.23
CA GLU A 226 0.12 18.70 -0.25
C GLU A 226 1.27 17.69 -0.39
N MET A 227 0.96 16.41 -0.64
CA MET A 227 1.98 15.38 -0.89
C MET A 227 2.79 15.70 -2.15
N GLU A 228 2.13 16.07 -3.24
CA GLU A 228 2.78 16.46 -4.49
C GLU A 228 3.71 17.67 -4.32
N ALA A 229 3.25 18.69 -3.59
CA ALA A 229 4.04 19.87 -3.30
C ALA A 229 5.28 19.53 -2.47
N TYR A 230 5.14 18.69 -1.46
CA TYR A 230 6.25 18.29 -0.60
C TYR A 230 7.31 17.46 -1.36
N ILE A 231 6.89 16.55 -2.23
CA ILE A 231 7.82 15.77 -3.06
C ILE A 231 8.63 16.68 -3.98
N LYS A 232 8.00 17.68 -4.60
CA LYS A 232 8.70 18.68 -5.39
C LYS A 232 9.72 19.48 -4.56
N GLU A 233 9.37 19.84 -3.35
CA GLU A 233 10.28 20.51 -2.41
C GLU A 233 11.51 19.64 -2.09
N CYS A 234 11.33 18.34 -1.87
CA CYS A 234 12.43 17.41 -1.61
C CYS A 234 13.39 17.27 -2.79
N LEU A 235 12.91 17.46 -4.01
CA LEU A 235 13.72 17.33 -5.23
C LEU A 235 14.49 18.61 -5.56
N GLY A 236 14.17 19.71 -4.91
CA GLY A 236 14.85 21.01 -5.08
C GLY A 236 14.45 21.76 -6.29
#